data_b46f546afe66e8e17d596a7f1cc392cb
#
_entry.id   b46f546afe66e8e17d596a7f1cc392cb
#
_cell.length_a   1.000
_cell.length_b   1.000
_cell.length_c   1.000
_cell.angle_alpha   90.00
_cell.angle_beta   90.00
_cell.angle_gamma   90.00
#
_symmetry.space_group_name_H-M   'P 1'
#
loop_
_entity.id
_entity.type
_entity.pdbx_description
1 polymer ?
#
loop_
_entity_poly.entity_id
_entity_poly.type
_entity_poly.pdbx_seq_one_letter_code
_entity_poly.pdbx_strand_id
1 'polypeptide(L)'
;MKAIMVMFDSLNRHFLPNYGCDWTVMPQFQRLSEKTLTFDCFYGGSMPCMPARRELQTGRYNFLHSSWSPMQPFDDSVITRMKEAGIYTHISTDHFHYWQDGGSCYLTKFDSHEIVRGQQGDPWMGQVSWPDYPDTLSKRKTGQSWRHDWVNRQFITTEEAMPQYKTFESGLDFIERNHTEDQWFLQIEAFDPHEPFYTQNEYKKLYPDDYHGKNLDWPDYGINQYGDAATKHVRYEYAALLSMCDRYLGKVLDMMDKYDLWKDTMLI
;
A
#
# COMPACT_ATOMS: atom_id res chain seq x y z
N MET A 1 -9.08 -20.57 -13.18
CA MET A 1 -9.49 -19.63 -12.07
C MET A 1 -8.54 -18.45 -12.10
N LYS A 2 -9.10 -17.24 -12.12
CA LYS A 2 -8.34 -15.98 -12.04
C LYS A 2 -8.58 -15.33 -10.69
N ALA A 3 -7.58 -14.65 -10.13
CA ALA A 3 -7.75 -13.86 -8.93
C ALA A 3 -6.88 -12.59 -8.96
N ILE A 4 -7.45 -11.50 -8.45
CA ILE A 4 -6.77 -10.22 -8.24
C ILE A 4 -6.86 -9.91 -6.75
N MET A 5 -5.70 -9.66 -6.13
CA MET A 5 -5.61 -9.14 -4.77
C MET A 5 -5.10 -7.69 -4.85
N VAL A 6 -5.86 -6.75 -4.28
CA VAL A 6 -5.43 -5.38 -4.11
C VAL A 6 -5.16 -5.16 -2.63
N MET A 7 -3.91 -4.89 -2.28
CA MET A 7 -3.49 -4.70 -0.91
C MET A 7 -2.94 -3.30 -0.69
N PHE A 8 -3.44 -2.63 0.33
CA PHE A 8 -2.96 -1.33 0.79
C PHE A 8 -2.35 -1.49 2.18
N ASP A 9 -1.13 -0.99 2.39
CA ASP A 9 -0.51 -1.03 3.70
C ASP A 9 -1.12 0.04 4.62
N SER A 10 -1.32 -0.33 5.89
CA SER A 10 -1.85 0.58 6.93
C SER A 10 -3.24 1.16 6.62
N LEU A 11 -4.04 0.49 5.79
CA LEU A 11 -5.43 0.87 5.52
C LEU A 11 -6.27 0.72 6.78
N ASN A 12 -6.80 1.84 7.29
CA ASN A 12 -7.60 1.85 8.51
C ASN A 12 -9.09 1.82 8.17
N ARG A 13 -9.79 0.74 8.59
CA ARG A 13 -11.22 0.56 8.34
C ARG A 13 -12.12 1.69 8.86
N HIS A 14 -11.69 2.41 9.90
CA HIS A 14 -12.45 3.55 10.44
C HIS A 14 -12.53 4.76 9.51
N PHE A 15 -11.81 4.72 8.39
CA PHE A 15 -11.88 5.73 7.34
C PHE A 15 -12.66 5.23 6.11
N LEU A 16 -13.22 4.03 6.14
CA LEU A 16 -13.90 3.43 5.00
C LEU A 16 -15.43 3.50 5.14
N PRO A 17 -16.18 3.83 4.07
CA PRO A 17 -17.63 3.99 4.13
C PRO A 17 -18.37 2.69 4.49
N ASN A 18 -17.89 1.54 4.04
CA ASN A 18 -18.48 0.24 4.35
C ASN A 18 -18.31 -0.18 5.83
N TYR A 19 -17.53 0.56 6.61
CA TYR A 19 -17.44 0.44 8.08
C TYR A 19 -18.01 1.66 8.81
N GLY A 20 -18.82 2.46 8.11
CA GLY A 20 -19.60 3.55 8.71
C GLY A 20 -18.90 4.92 8.73
N CYS A 21 -17.80 5.12 8.01
CA CYS A 21 -17.20 6.43 7.86
C CYS A 21 -17.99 7.26 6.84
N ASP A 22 -18.46 8.45 7.24
CA ASP A 22 -19.32 9.32 6.44
C ASP A 22 -18.64 10.64 5.98
N TRP A 23 -17.41 10.86 6.40
CA TRP A 23 -16.72 12.12 6.11
C TRP A 23 -15.55 11.99 5.11
N THR A 24 -15.12 10.79 4.79
CA THR A 24 -14.07 10.54 3.81
C THR A 24 -14.64 10.41 2.40
N VAL A 25 -13.87 10.82 1.39
CA VAL A 25 -14.28 10.77 -0.01
C VAL A 25 -13.72 9.49 -0.64
N MET A 26 -14.53 8.41 -0.57
CA MET A 26 -14.15 7.04 -0.95
C MET A 26 -15.21 6.36 -1.83
N PRO A 27 -15.55 6.93 -3.00
CA PRO A 27 -16.65 6.38 -3.84
C PRO A 27 -16.33 5.00 -4.41
N GLN A 28 -15.06 4.64 -4.59
CA GLN A 28 -14.72 3.35 -5.19
C GLN A 28 -14.72 2.22 -4.15
N PHE A 29 -14.34 2.48 -2.90
CA PHE A 29 -14.57 1.53 -1.81
C PHE A 29 -16.07 1.31 -1.59
N GLN A 30 -16.90 2.34 -1.75
CA GLN A 30 -18.35 2.17 -1.72
C GLN A 30 -18.83 1.27 -2.88
N ARG A 31 -18.39 1.55 -4.12
CA ARG A 31 -18.68 0.73 -5.31
C ARG A 31 -18.22 -0.73 -5.13
N LEU A 32 -17.05 -0.95 -4.57
CA LEU A 32 -16.56 -2.30 -4.26
C LEU A 32 -17.48 -3.01 -3.29
N SER A 33 -17.92 -2.36 -2.21
CA SER A 33 -18.75 -2.95 -1.17
C SER A 33 -20.14 -3.38 -1.68
N GLU A 34 -20.63 -2.79 -2.77
CA GLU A 34 -21.89 -3.17 -3.42
C GLU A 34 -21.79 -4.49 -4.18
N LYS A 35 -20.58 -4.93 -4.53
CA LYS A 35 -20.31 -6.13 -5.33
C LYS A 35 -19.61 -7.24 -4.56
N THR A 36 -19.09 -6.96 -3.36
CA THR A 36 -18.25 -7.88 -2.59
C THR A 36 -18.74 -8.05 -1.16
N LEU A 37 -18.23 -9.07 -0.49
CA LEU A 37 -18.47 -9.28 0.93
C LEU A 37 -17.51 -8.41 1.76
N THR A 38 -18.06 -7.70 2.73
CA THR A 38 -17.28 -7.00 3.76
C THR A 38 -17.20 -7.87 5.01
N PHE A 39 -15.98 -8.08 5.51
CA PHE A 39 -15.74 -8.89 6.71
C PHE A 39 -15.60 -7.98 7.93
N ASP A 40 -16.55 -8.05 8.86
CA ASP A 40 -16.51 -7.28 10.11
C ASP A 40 -15.49 -7.83 11.11
N CYS A 41 -15.27 -9.14 11.09
CA CYS A 41 -14.41 -9.87 12.01
C CYS A 41 -13.26 -10.58 11.28
N PHE A 42 -12.42 -9.83 10.58
CA PHE A 42 -11.19 -10.33 9.96
C PHE A 42 -9.97 -9.81 10.75
N TYR A 43 -9.18 -10.70 11.31
CA TYR A 43 -8.08 -10.37 12.21
C TYR A 43 -6.73 -10.78 11.61
N GLY A 44 -5.81 -9.82 11.52
CA GLY A 44 -4.39 -10.10 11.31
C GLY A 44 -3.76 -10.54 12.64
N GLY A 45 -3.01 -11.61 12.64
CA GLY A 45 -2.37 -12.15 13.83
C GLY A 45 -0.95 -11.64 14.05
N SER A 46 -0.32 -11.09 13.01
CA SER A 46 1.09 -10.66 13.05
C SER A 46 1.26 -9.27 12.44
N MET A 47 2.00 -8.42 13.16
CA MET A 47 2.30 -7.04 12.80
C MET A 47 3.78 -6.74 13.09
N PRO A 48 4.40 -5.75 12.46
CA PRO A 48 3.91 -4.90 11.37
C PRO A 48 4.13 -5.54 9.97
N CYS A 49 4.54 -4.76 8.98
CA CYS A 49 4.57 -5.06 7.54
C CYS A 49 5.06 -6.48 7.16
N MET A 50 6.33 -6.83 7.41
CA MET A 50 6.88 -8.12 6.95
C MET A 50 6.34 -9.32 7.72
N PRO A 51 6.15 -9.28 9.06
CA PRO A 51 5.43 -10.32 9.77
C PRO A 51 4.01 -10.57 9.24
N ALA A 52 3.26 -9.51 8.88
CA ALA A 52 1.94 -9.64 8.28
C ALA A 52 1.99 -10.32 6.89
N ARG A 53 2.97 -9.97 6.05
CA ARG A 53 3.17 -10.62 4.73
C ARG A 53 3.54 -12.08 4.87
N ARG A 54 4.37 -12.41 5.87
CA ARG A 54 4.71 -13.81 6.13
C ARG A 54 3.50 -14.61 6.58
N GLU A 55 2.69 -14.05 7.47
CA GLU A 55 1.42 -14.67 7.88
C GLU A 55 0.47 -14.83 6.69
N LEU A 56 0.32 -13.79 5.84
CA LEU A 56 -0.49 -13.85 4.64
C LEU A 56 -0.05 -14.98 3.70
N GLN A 57 1.26 -15.15 3.50
CA GLN A 57 1.78 -16.18 2.59
C GLN A 57 1.78 -17.59 3.20
N THR A 58 1.91 -17.72 4.53
CA THR A 58 2.08 -19.05 5.18
C THR A 58 0.84 -19.54 5.90
N GLY A 59 -0.13 -18.66 6.19
CA GLY A 59 -1.29 -18.95 7.04
C GLY A 59 -0.92 -19.25 8.50
N ARG A 60 0.28 -18.85 8.95
CA ARG A 60 0.80 -19.15 10.31
C ARG A 60 1.08 -17.86 11.06
N TYR A 61 0.67 -17.79 12.32
CA TYR A 61 0.98 -16.67 13.21
C TYR A 61 2.50 -16.49 13.35
N ASN A 62 3.02 -15.43 12.75
CA ASN A 62 4.46 -15.19 12.68
C ASN A 62 5.09 -15.03 14.07
N PHE A 63 4.41 -14.35 15.00
CA PHE A 63 4.90 -14.08 16.36
C PHE A 63 5.19 -15.32 17.19
N LEU A 64 4.63 -16.48 16.82
CA LEU A 64 4.87 -17.75 17.53
C LEU A 64 6.24 -18.36 17.20
N HIS A 65 6.91 -17.95 16.12
CA HIS A 65 8.15 -18.61 15.68
C HIS A 65 9.16 -17.68 15.00
N SER A 66 8.81 -16.43 14.75
CA SER A 66 9.73 -15.47 14.13
C SER A 66 9.35 -14.04 14.48
N SER A 67 10.31 -13.13 14.34
CA SER A 67 10.11 -11.69 14.35
C SER A 67 10.11 -11.13 12.91
N TRP A 68 10.51 -9.90 12.72
CA TRP A 68 10.79 -9.35 11.39
C TRP A 68 11.91 -10.15 10.72
N SER A 69 11.59 -10.83 9.64
CA SER A 69 12.57 -11.70 8.97
C SER A 69 12.19 -11.98 7.52
N PRO A 70 13.15 -12.42 6.69
CA PRO A 70 12.86 -13.02 5.38
C PRO A 70 12.03 -14.31 5.51
N MET A 71 11.45 -14.76 4.39
CA MET A 71 10.90 -16.12 4.29
C MET A 71 12.01 -17.13 4.53
N GLN A 72 11.71 -18.14 5.31
CA GLN A 72 12.66 -19.21 5.61
C GLN A 72 12.51 -20.41 4.65
N PRO A 73 13.54 -21.23 4.49
CA PRO A 73 13.44 -22.40 3.59
C PRO A 73 12.34 -23.39 3.94
N PHE A 74 11.90 -23.41 5.20
CA PHE A 74 10.83 -24.28 5.70
C PHE A 74 9.44 -23.65 5.64
N ASP A 75 9.32 -22.39 5.19
CA ASP A 75 8.03 -21.73 5.06
C ASP A 75 7.28 -22.24 3.83
N ASP A 76 6.10 -22.79 4.09
CA ASP A 76 5.19 -23.25 3.04
C ASP A 76 4.34 -22.05 2.57
N SER A 77 4.68 -21.51 1.40
CA SER A 77 4.05 -20.32 0.85
C SER A 77 2.87 -20.66 -0.05
N VAL A 78 1.72 -20.03 0.15
CA VAL A 78 0.55 -20.14 -0.72
C VAL A 78 0.90 -19.78 -2.19
N ILE A 79 1.79 -18.82 -2.41
CA ILE A 79 2.26 -18.44 -3.76
C ILE A 79 2.99 -19.61 -4.41
N THR A 80 3.88 -20.31 -3.68
CA THR A 80 4.55 -21.51 -4.17
C THR A 80 3.53 -22.61 -4.50
N ARG A 81 2.52 -22.80 -3.66
CA ARG A 81 1.45 -23.79 -3.89
C ARG A 81 0.60 -23.46 -5.12
N MET A 82 0.31 -22.19 -5.37
CA MET A 82 -0.36 -21.78 -6.60
C MET A 82 0.45 -22.13 -7.84
N LYS A 83 1.77 -21.87 -7.83
CA LYS A 83 2.68 -22.24 -8.95
C LYS A 83 2.71 -23.75 -9.17
N GLU A 84 2.83 -24.54 -8.11
CA GLU A 84 2.80 -26.02 -8.18
C GLU A 84 1.46 -26.54 -8.75
N ALA A 85 0.37 -25.79 -8.56
CA ALA A 85 -0.94 -26.09 -9.15
C ALA A 85 -1.12 -25.56 -10.58
N GLY A 86 -0.07 -24.99 -11.20
CA GLY A 86 -0.11 -24.46 -12.56
C GLY A 86 -0.74 -23.08 -12.68
N ILE A 87 -0.88 -22.34 -11.58
CA ILE A 87 -1.39 -20.96 -11.57
C ILE A 87 -0.20 -20.00 -11.71
N TYR A 88 -0.19 -19.19 -12.76
CA TYR A 88 0.82 -18.15 -12.96
C TYR A 88 0.62 -17.03 -11.95
N THR A 89 1.68 -16.64 -11.26
CA THR A 89 1.62 -15.64 -10.17
C THR A 89 2.44 -14.41 -10.51
N HIS A 90 1.81 -13.24 -10.39
CA HIS A 90 2.48 -11.94 -10.57
C HIS A 90 2.20 -11.00 -9.40
N ILE A 91 3.20 -10.21 -9.02
CA ILE A 91 3.06 -9.10 -8.07
C ILE A 91 3.63 -7.83 -8.65
N SER A 92 2.88 -6.74 -8.53
CA SER A 92 3.35 -5.37 -8.69
C SER A 92 3.34 -4.67 -7.35
N THR A 93 4.48 -4.13 -6.90
CA THR A 93 4.59 -3.56 -5.56
C THR A 93 5.59 -2.41 -5.47
N ASP A 94 5.28 -1.43 -4.61
CA ASP A 94 6.20 -0.38 -4.16
C ASP A 94 6.61 -0.57 -2.69
N HIS A 95 6.31 -1.71 -2.09
CA HIS A 95 6.60 -1.99 -0.70
C HIS A 95 8.09 -2.22 -0.48
N PHE A 96 8.82 -1.15 -0.09
CA PHE A 96 10.29 -1.12 -0.09
C PHE A 96 10.95 -2.07 0.92
N HIS A 97 10.25 -2.55 1.94
CA HIS A 97 10.79 -3.54 2.88
C HIS A 97 11.11 -4.89 2.24
N TYR A 98 10.58 -5.19 1.06
CA TYR A 98 10.91 -6.42 0.34
C TYR A 98 12.37 -6.52 -0.10
N TRP A 99 13.10 -5.42 -0.20
CA TRP A 99 14.53 -5.43 -0.53
C TRP A 99 15.44 -5.00 0.63
N GLN A 100 14.91 -4.99 1.85
CA GLN A 100 15.67 -4.85 3.08
C GLN A 100 15.91 -6.21 3.73
N ASP A 101 17.10 -6.41 4.33
CA ASP A 101 17.43 -7.57 5.18
C ASP A 101 16.97 -8.93 4.61
N GLY A 102 17.15 -9.13 3.31
CA GLY A 102 16.76 -10.37 2.65
C GLY A 102 15.27 -10.51 2.34
N GLY A 103 14.46 -9.47 2.49
CA GLY A 103 13.02 -9.48 2.19
C GLY A 103 12.67 -9.87 0.75
N SER A 104 13.57 -9.72 -0.21
CA SER A 104 13.36 -10.10 -1.62
C SER A 104 12.94 -11.57 -1.82
N CYS A 105 13.18 -12.43 -0.86
CA CYS A 105 12.75 -13.84 -0.92
C CYS A 105 11.22 -14.00 -0.94
N TYR A 106 10.45 -13.00 -0.53
CA TYR A 106 8.99 -12.99 -0.73
C TYR A 106 8.64 -12.86 -2.20
N LEU A 107 9.30 -11.94 -2.92
CA LEU A 107 9.05 -11.66 -4.33
C LEU A 107 9.46 -12.84 -5.23
N THR A 108 10.54 -13.52 -4.90
CA THR A 108 11.01 -14.69 -5.67
C THR A 108 10.10 -15.91 -5.57
N LYS A 109 9.08 -15.88 -4.71
CA LYS A 109 8.01 -16.90 -4.72
C LYS A 109 7.09 -16.77 -5.93
N PHE A 110 6.88 -15.56 -6.44
CA PHE A 110 6.08 -15.31 -7.63
C PHE A 110 6.82 -15.74 -8.92
N ASP A 111 6.07 -16.02 -9.99
CA ASP A 111 6.66 -16.31 -11.31
C ASP A 111 7.28 -15.05 -11.90
N SER A 112 6.64 -13.90 -11.70
CA SER A 112 7.18 -12.60 -12.07
C SER A 112 6.79 -11.52 -11.08
N HIS A 113 7.58 -10.44 -11.04
CA HIS A 113 7.33 -9.31 -10.15
C HIS A 113 7.84 -8.01 -10.75
N GLU A 114 7.12 -6.94 -10.49
CA GLU A 114 7.54 -5.56 -10.75
C GLU A 114 7.76 -4.84 -9.42
N ILE A 115 8.89 -4.13 -9.31
CA ILE A 115 9.28 -3.39 -8.11
C ILE A 115 9.38 -1.92 -8.46
N VAL A 116 8.52 -1.11 -7.81
CA VAL A 116 8.55 0.34 -7.94
C VAL A 116 9.25 0.97 -6.74
N ARG A 117 10.24 1.82 -7.01
CA ARG A 117 11.08 2.45 -6.00
C ARG A 117 10.55 3.83 -5.59
N GLY A 118 10.90 4.28 -4.38
CA GLY A 118 10.73 5.65 -3.94
C GLY A 118 9.77 5.87 -2.77
N GLN A 119 9.10 4.83 -2.30
CA GLN A 119 8.20 4.95 -1.14
C GLN A 119 8.96 5.21 0.15
N GLN A 120 8.38 6.00 1.03
CA GLN A 120 8.86 6.29 2.37
C GLN A 120 10.36 6.68 2.35
N GLY A 121 11.14 6.11 3.23
CA GLY A 121 12.59 6.28 3.30
C GLY A 121 13.38 5.27 2.47
N ASP A 122 12.84 4.78 1.35
CA ASP A 122 13.54 3.91 0.42
C ASP A 122 14.86 4.56 -0.02
N PRO A 123 16.02 3.91 0.14
CA PRO A 123 17.31 4.42 -0.35
C PRO A 123 17.40 4.35 -1.89
N TRP A 124 16.48 5.05 -2.57
CA TRP A 124 16.33 5.03 -4.03
C TRP A 124 17.25 6.05 -4.71
N MET A 125 17.07 7.33 -4.42
CA MET A 125 17.86 8.38 -5.07
C MET A 125 19.05 8.78 -4.21
N GLY A 126 20.24 8.81 -4.83
CA GLY A 126 21.48 9.16 -4.14
C GLY A 126 21.68 10.67 -4.06
N GLN A 127 21.81 11.22 -2.86
CA GLN A 127 22.20 12.61 -2.62
C GLN A 127 23.13 12.68 -1.41
N VAL A 128 24.31 13.28 -1.59
CA VAL A 128 25.33 13.38 -0.52
C VAL A 128 24.97 14.44 0.51
N SER A 129 24.48 15.60 0.06
CA SER A 129 24.00 16.66 0.96
C SER A 129 22.67 16.29 1.59
N TRP A 130 22.37 16.85 2.75
CA TRP A 130 21.02 16.80 3.30
C TRP A 130 20.05 17.61 2.43
N PRO A 131 18.85 17.09 2.15
CA PRO A 131 17.83 17.84 1.43
C PRO A 131 17.25 18.95 2.32
N ASP A 132 16.70 19.97 1.69
CA ASP A 132 15.83 20.92 2.39
C ASP A 132 14.50 20.25 2.75
N TYR A 133 14.00 20.50 3.95
CA TYR A 133 12.71 20.03 4.42
C TYR A 133 12.07 21.06 5.37
N PRO A 134 10.72 21.11 5.45
CA PRO A 134 10.04 22.03 6.32
C PRO A 134 10.27 21.72 7.80
N ASP A 135 10.10 22.72 8.66
CA ASP A 135 10.08 22.47 10.11
C ASP A 135 8.91 21.52 10.46
N THR A 136 9.17 20.52 11.27
CA THR A 136 8.23 19.43 11.56
C THR A 136 8.04 19.19 13.04
N LEU A 137 6.87 18.68 13.42
CA LEU A 137 6.60 18.16 14.76
C LEU A 137 7.16 16.74 14.97
N SER A 138 7.41 16.00 13.91
CA SER A 138 7.96 14.65 14.00
C SER A 138 9.36 14.61 14.61
N LYS A 139 9.61 13.66 15.49
CA LYS A 139 10.94 13.39 16.07
C LYS A 139 11.85 12.62 15.12
N ARG A 140 11.33 12.12 13.99
CA ARG A 140 12.05 11.30 12.99
C ARG A 140 13.03 12.10 12.12
N LYS A 141 12.99 13.43 12.17
CA LYS A 141 13.72 14.37 11.29
C LYS A 141 15.26 14.22 11.24
N THR A 142 15.84 13.39 12.07
CA THR A 142 17.29 13.12 12.09
C THR A 142 17.65 11.75 11.54
N GLY A 143 16.66 10.92 11.20
CA GLY A 143 16.89 9.55 10.72
C GLY A 143 17.23 9.46 9.23
N GLN A 144 17.91 8.39 8.83
CA GLN A 144 18.24 8.15 7.41
C GLN A 144 16.99 7.97 6.55
N SER A 145 15.95 7.29 7.07
CA SER A 145 14.66 7.14 6.36
C SER A 145 14.01 8.50 6.08
N TRP A 146 14.06 9.42 7.06
CA TRP A 146 13.61 10.80 6.86
C TRP A 146 14.37 11.50 5.73
N ARG A 147 15.70 11.39 5.74
CA ARG A 147 16.57 11.97 4.71
C ARG A 147 16.21 11.43 3.33
N HIS A 148 16.10 10.11 3.20
CA HIS A 148 15.79 9.48 1.91
C HIS A 148 14.40 9.87 1.41
N ASP A 149 13.40 9.96 2.27
CA ASP A 149 12.06 10.41 1.90
C ASP A 149 12.11 11.81 1.27
N TRP A 150 12.76 12.78 1.92
CA TRP A 150 12.86 14.15 1.38
C TRP A 150 13.74 14.24 0.12
N VAL A 151 14.72 13.38 -0.04
CA VAL A 151 15.45 13.26 -1.32
C VAL A 151 14.52 12.71 -2.41
N ASN A 152 13.79 11.64 -2.13
CA ASN A 152 12.91 10.99 -3.10
C ASN A 152 11.80 11.94 -3.59
N ARG A 153 11.20 12.73 -2.70
CA ARG A 153 10.14 13.71 -3.04
C ARG A 153 10.56 14.71 -4.12
N GLN A 154 11.85 15.00 -4.27
CA GLN A 154 12.34 15.87 -5.34
C GLN A 154 12.11 15.27 -6.75
N PHE A 155 11.94 13.95 -6.82
CA PHE A 155 11.72 13.18 -8.05
C PHE A 155 10.27 12.69 -8.19
N ILE A 156 9.43 12.93 -7.17
CA ILE A 156 8.02 12.52 -7.11
C ILE A 156 7.14 13.79 -7.08
N THR A 157 7.22 14.60 -8.15
CA THR A 157 6.58 15.93 -8.19
C THR A 157 5.22 15.92 -8.88
N THR A 158 4.86 14.84 -9.58
CA THR A 158 3.56 14.66 -10.23
C THR A 158 2.92 13.36 -9.78
N GLU A 159 1.63 13.18 -10.04
CA GLU A 159 0.94 11.93 -9.70
C GLU A 159 1.53 10.74 -10.46
N GLU A 160 1.89 10.91 -11.73
CA GLU A 160 2.49 9.85 -12.56
C GLU A 160 3.89 9.44 -12.07
N ALA A 161 4.55 10.30 -11.31
CA ALA A 161 5.84 9.99 -10.69
C ALA A 161 5.67 9.22 -9.38
N MET A 162 4.47 9.24 -8.76
CA MET A 162 4.19 8.54 -7.50
C MET A 162 4.42 7.03 -7.64
N PRO A 163 5.07 6.38 -6.64
CA PRO A 163 5.23 4.94 -6.64
C PRO A 163 3.91 4.18 -6.76
N GLN A 164 2.89 4.60 -6.03
CA GLN A 164 1.55 4.00 -6.11
C GLN A 164 0.97 4.04 -7.53
N TYR A 165 1.09 5.19 -8.24
CA TYR A 165 0.68 5.29 -9.65
C TYR A 165 1.29 4.18 -10.49
N LYS A 166 2.62 4.07 -10.46
CA LYS A 166 3.39 3.11 -11.27
C LYS A 166 3.06 1.67 -10.90
N THR A 167 2.85 1.40 -9.61
CA THR A 167 2.46 0.08 -9.10
C THR A 167 1.11 -0.36 -9.67
N PHE A 168 0.12 0.54 -9.63
CA PHE A 168 -1.18 0.24 -10.22
C PHE A 168 -1.13 0.15 -11.74
N GLU A 169 -0.46 1.06 -12.45
CA GLU A 169 -0.33 0.98 -13.91
C GLU A 169 0.31 -0.36 -14.35
N SER A 170 1.34 -0.83 -13.64
CA SER A 170 1.93 -2.15 -13.90
C SER A 170 0.93 -3.29 -13.68
N GLY A 171 0.15 -3.25 -12.60
CA GLY A 171 -0.89 -4.26 -12.34
C GLY A 171 -2.01 -4.21 -13.37
N LEU A 172 -2.45 -3.02 -13.78
CA LEU A 172 -3.47 -2.83 -14.82
C LEU A 172 -3.00 -3.33 -16.18
N ASP A 173 -1.72 -3.08 -16.52
CA ASP A 173 -1.09 -3.59 -17.72
C ASP A 173 -1.02 -5.13 -17.74
N PHE A 174 -0.80 -5.76 -16.58
CA PHE A 174 -0.91 -7.22 -16.46
C PHE A 174 -2.34 -7.69 -16.77
N ILE A 175 -3.38 -7.04 -16.21
CA ILE A 175 -4.78 -7.39 -16.48
C ILE A 175 -5.09 -7.21 -17.98
N GLU A 176 -4.70 -6.07 -18.57
CA GLU A 176 -4.92 -5.76 -19.99
C GLU A 176 -4.37 -6.86 -20.91
N ARG A 177 -3.16 -7.35 -20.62
CA ARG A 177 -2.50 -8.39 -21.43
C ARG A 177 -3.04 -9.81 -21.19
N ASN A 178 -3.62 -10.08 -20.02
CA ASN A 178 -3.93 -11.45 -19.59
C ASN A 178 -5.42 -11.71 -19.31
N HIS A 179 -6.32 -10.73 -19.53
CA HIS A 179 -7.74 -10.90 -19.21
C HIS A 179 -8.43 -12.05 -19.95
N THR A 180 -7.94 -12.44 -21.12
CA THR A 180 -8.45 -13.59 -21.90
C THR A 180 -7.89 -14.93 -21.45
N GLU A 181 -6.79 -14.91 -20.70
CA GLU A 181 -6.14 -16.13 -20.21
C GLU A 181 -6.79 -16.62 -18.91
N ASP A 182 -6.56 -17.87 -18.55
CA ASP A 182 -7.00 -18.45 -17.28
C ASP A 182 -5.80 -18.85 -16.40
N GLN A 183 -6.08 -19.27 -15.17
CA GLN A 183 -5.10 -19.77 -14.21
C GLN A 183 -3.98 -18.78 -13.88
N TRP A 184 -4.36 -17.57 -13.48
CA TRP A 184 -3.41 -16.59 -12.97
C TRP A 184 -3.88 -15.91 -11.67
N PHE A 185 -2.91 -15.46 -10.89
CA PHE A 185 -3.05 -14.67 -9.68
C PHE A 185 -2.21 -13.41 -9.81
N LEU A 186 -2.85 -12.25 -9.66
CA LEU A 186 -2.21 -10.94 -9.60
C LEU A 186 -2.34 -10.36 -8.20
N GLN A 187 -1.23 -9.92 -7.62
CA GLN A 187 -1.21 -9.08 -6.43
C GLN A 187 -0.76 -7.67 -6.83
N ILE A 188 -1.60 -6.67 -6.60
CA ILE A 188 -1.23 -5.24 -6.66
C ILE A 188 -1.10 -4.79 -5.21
N GLU A 189 0.11 -4.47 -4.79
CA GLU A 189 0.40 -4.11 -3.41
C GLU A 189 0.99 -2.71 -3.34
N ALA A 190 0.17 -1.76 -2.84
CA ALA A 190 0.59 -0.39 -2.60
C ALA A 190 1.04 -0.19 -1.14
N PHE A 191 2.14 0.51 -0.95
CA PHE A 191 2.60 0.93 0.37
C PHE A 191 1.66 1.98 0.97
N ASP A 192 1.09 2.86 0.14
CA ASP A 192 0.08 3.80 0.58
C ASP A 192 -1.20 3.07 1.05
N PRO A 193 -1.93 3.61 2.04
CA PRO A 193 -1.75 4.91 2.70
C PRO A 193 -0.86 4.88 3.97
N HIS A 194 0.19 4.07 4.01
CA HIS A 194 1.19 4.12 5.08
C HIS A 194 1.85 5.51 5.13
N GLU A 195 2.27 5.98 6.29
CA GLU A 195 3.03 7.22 6.39
C GLU A 195 4.43 7.12 5.73
N PRO A 196 4.98 8.20 5.22
CA PRO A 196 4.51 9.59 5.30
C PRO A 196 3.30 9.85 4.39
N PHE A 197 2.34 10.65 4.87
CA PHE A 197 1.10 10.94 4.15
C PHE A 197 1.34 11.99 3.05
N TYR A 198 2.17 11.64 2.09
CA TYR A 198 2.53 12.50 0.97
C TYR A 198 1.65 12.23 -0.24
N THR A 199 0.88 13.22 -0.67
CA THR A 199 0.04 13.14 -1.87
C THR A 199 -0.10 14.49 -2.54
N GLN A 200 -0.71 14.49 -3.74
CA GLN A 200 -0.90 15.68 -4.55
C GLN A 200 -1.97 16.62 -3.95
N ASN A 201 -1.81 17.93 -4.20
CA ASN A 201 -2.70 18.96 -3.65
C ASN A 201 -4.17 18.79 -4.02
N GLU A 202 -4.48 18.13 -5.13
CA GLU A 202 -5.87 17.88 -5.54
C GLU A 202 -6.62 17.00 -4.53
N TYR A 203 -5.96 16.01 -3.93
CA TYR A 203 -6.54 15.17 -2.89
C TYR A 203 -6.64 15.90 -1.55
N LYS A 204 -5.65 16.74 -1.21
CA LYS A 204 -5.69 17.56 0.01
C LYS A 204 -6.85 18.56 -0.01
N LYS A 205 -7.23 19.08 -1.17
CA LYS A 205 -8.39 19.97 -1.33
C LYS A 205 -9.74 19.31 -0.98
N LEU A 206 -9.82 17.99 -0.94
CA LEU A 206 -11.02 17.27 -0.49
C LEU A 206 -11.23 17.41 1.02
N TYR A 207 -10.19 17.75 1.76
CA TYR A 207 -10.17 17.84 3.24
C TYR A 207 -9.60 19.19 3.69
N PRO A 208 -10.30 20.29 3.41
CA PRO A 208 -9.80 21.62 3.76
C PRO A 208 -9.72 21.81 5.27
N ASP A 209 -8.61 22.31 5.74
CA ASP A 209 -8.42 22.77 7.12
C ASP A 209 -7.72 24.13 7.17
N ASP A 210 -7.64 24.68 8.36
CA ASP A 210 -7.01 25.98 8.66
C ASP A 210 -5.72 25.80 9.49
N TYR A 211 -5.10 24.64 9.38
CA TYR A 211 -3.86 24.36 10.07
C TYR A 211 -2.69 25.10 9.43
N HIS A 212 -1.99 25.94 10.22
CA HIS A 212 -0.82 26.73 9.83
C HIS A 212 0.41 26.38 10.68
N GLY A 213 0.40 25.22 11.32
CA GLY A 213 1.50 24.75 12.14
C GLY A 213 2.65 24.12 11.36
N LYS A 214 3.55 23.48 12.07
CA LYS A 214 4.67 22.74 11.50
C LYS A 214 4.19 21.51 10.75
N ASN A 215 4.95 21.07 9.75
CA ASN A 215 4.65 19.86 8.99
C ASN A 215 4.45 18.63 9.90
N LEU A 216 3.46 17.81 9.58
CA LEU A 216 3.15 16.57 10.31
C LEU A 216 2.55 15.51 9.37
N ASP A 217 3.17 15.23 8.25
CA ASP A 217 2.76 14.15 7.36
C ASP A 217 3.36 12.78 7.74
N TRP A 218 4.34 12.78 8.64
CA TRP A 218 4.94 11.57 9.20
C TRP A 218 4.91 11.60 10.72
N PRO A 219 3.77 11.26 11.33
CA PRO A 219 3.62 11.29 12.79
C PRO A 219 4.48 10.22 13.49
N ASP A 220 4.83 10.51 14.75
CA ASP A 220 5.51 9.53 15.59
C ASP A 220 4.54 8.44 16.07
N TYR A 221 5.03 7.22 16.21
CA TYR A 221 4.28 6.16 16.86
C TYR A 221 4.20 6.39 18.37
N GLY A 222 3.03 6.16 18.94
CA GLY A 222 2.80 6.24 20.36
C GLY A 222 1.57 7.07 20.75
N ILE A 223 1.54 7.53 21.99
CA ILE A 223 0.46 8.38 22.49
C ILE A 223 0.51 9.74 21.78
N ASN A 224 -0.62 10.18 21.26
CA ASN A 224 -0.74 11.48 20.59
C ASN A 224 -0.38 12.62 21.55
N GLN A 225 0.58 13.45 21.13
CA GLN A 225 1.08 14.60 21.90
C GLN A 225 0.97 15.93 21.09
N TYR A 226 0.34 15.90 19.90
CA TYR A 226 0.37 17.04 18.98
C TYR A 226 -0.71 18.10 19.22
N GLY A 227 -1.70 17.82 20.07
CA GLY A 227 -2.88 18.67 20.26
C GLY A 227 -3.92 18.53 19.14
N ASP A 228 -5.13 19.07 19.36
CA ASP A 228 -6.30 18.80 18.54
C ASP A 228 -6.16 19.28 17.08
N ALA A 229 -5.64 20.50 16.87
CA ALA A 229 -5.50 21.06 15.53
C ALA A 229 -4.52 20.24 14.66
N ALA A 230 -3.35 19.90 15.18
CA ALA A 230 -2.37 19.08 14.45
C ALA A 230 -2.87 17.65 14.28
N THR A 231 -3.60 17.10 15.25
CA THR A 231 -4.23 15.78 15.14
C THR A 231 -5.30 15.75 14.05
N LYS A 232 -6.13 16.78 13.96
CA LYS A 232 -7.09 16.91 12.87
C LYS A 232 -6.39 16.99 11.52
N HIS A 233 -5.35 17.83 11.42
CA HIS A 233 -4.58 18.00 10.20
C HIS A 233 -3.97 16.68 9.71
N VAL A 234 -3.27 15.93 10.57
CA VAL A 234 -2.64 14.66 10.17
C VAL A 234 -3.68 13.60 9.72
N ARG A 235 -4.88 13.62 10.33
CA ARG A 235 -5.99 12.76 9.86
C ARG A 235 -6.47 13.15 8.48
N TYR A 236 -6.45 14.43 8.13
CA TYR A 236 -6.81 14.93 6.80
C TYR A 236 -5.74 14.62 5.76
N GLU A 237 -4.46 14.70 6.12
CA GLU A 237 -3.35 14.25 5.25
C GLU A 237 -3.48 12.74 4.95
N TYR A 238 -3.77 11.92 5.96
CA TYR A 238 -4.04 10.48 5.75
C TYR A 238 -5.28 10.25 4.87
N ALA A 239 -6.38 10.96 5.10
CA ALA A 239 -7.59 10.82 4.30
C ALA A 239 -7.37 11.25 2.84
N ALA A 240 -6.56 12.27 2.60
CA ALA A 240 -6.18 12.71 1.26
C ALA A 240 -5.40 11.62 0.51
N LEU A 241 -4.41 11.02 1.16
CA LEU A 241 -3.66 9.89 0.60
C LEU A 241 -4.57 8.68 0.35
N LEU A 242 -5.49 8.40 1.27
CA LEU A 242 -6.46 7.32 1.12
C LEU A 242 -7.44 7.56 -0.03
N SER A 243 -7.82 8.82 -0.32
CA SER A 243 -8.63 9.15 -1.52
C SER A 243 -7.87 8.89 -2.83
N MET A 244 -6.55 9.02 -2.82
CA MET A 244 -5.72 8.58 -3.95
C MET A 244 -5.75 7.05 -4.09
N CYS A 245 -5.66 6.30 -2.98
CA CYS A 245 -5.83 4.84 -2.99
C CYS A 245 -7.20 4.43 -3.56
N ASP A 246 -8.27 5.12 -3.16
CA ASP A 246 -9.63 4.90 -3.67
C ASP A 246 -9.70 5.07 -5.19
N ARG A 247 -9.08 6.12 -5.72
CA ARG A 247 -9.01 6.35 -7.18
C ARG A 247 -8.37 5.18 -7.92
N TYR A 248 -7.25 4.64 -7.40
CA TYR A 248 -6.57 3.52 -8.05
C TYR A 248 -7.31 2.20 -7.90
N LEU A 249 -7.99 1.97 -6.78
CA LEU A 249 -8.96 0.88 -6.66
C LEU A 249 -10.02 0.99 -7.76
N GLY A 250 -10.52 2.20 -8.02
CA GLY A 250 -11.47 2.47 -9.09
C GLY A 250 -11.01 2.01 -10.47
N LYS A 251 -9.74 2.23 -10.81
CA LYS A 251 -9.16 1.74 -12.08
C LYS A 251 -9.19 0.21 -12.17
N VAL A 252 -8.94 -0.51 -11.08
CA VAL A 252 -9.07 -1.98 -11.05
C VAL A 252 -10.53 -2.40 -11.25
N LEU A 253 -11.49 -1.73 -10.59
CA LEU A 253 -12.92 -1.99 -10.78
C LEU A 253 -13.37 -1.72 -12.21
N ASP A 254 -12.82 -0.68 -12.85
CA ASP A 254 -13.09 -0.38 -14.26
C ASP A 254 -12.58 -1.49 -15.19
N MET A 255 -11.44 -2.11 -14.90
CA MET A 255 -10.96 -3.28 -15.64
C MET A 255 -11.85 -4.51 -15.42
N MET A 256 -12.32 -4.71 -14.16
CA MET A 256 -13.28 -5.78 -13.85
C MET A 256 -14.58 -5.64 -14.66
N ASP A 257 -15.08 -4.41 -14.80
CA ASP A 257 -16.29 -4.12 -15.60
C ASP A 257 -16.00 -4.19 -17.11
N LYS A 258 -14.90 -3.58 -17.58
CA LYS A 258 -14.52 -3.53 -19.01
C LYS A 258 -14.39 -4.91 -19.64
N TYR A 259 -13.79 -5.85 -18.92
CA TYR A 259 -13.52 -7.21 -19.42
C TYR A 259 -14.48 -8.27 -18.88
N ASP A 260 -15.56 -7.85 -18.21
CA ASP A 260 -16.56 -8.77 -17.62
C ASP A 260 -15.92 -9.85 -16.70
N LEU A 261 -14.90 -9.41 -15.92
CA LEU A 261 -14.12 -10.32 -15.08
C LEU A 261 -14.88 -10.82 -13.86
N TRP A 262 -15.93 -10.13 -13.43
CA TRP A 262 -16.76 -10.52 -12.28
C TRP A 262 -17.34 -11.94 -12.39
N LYS A 263 -17.47 -12.47 -13.60
CA LYS A 263 -18.02 -13.82 -13.85
C LYS A 263 -17.09 -14.96 -13.48
N ASP A 264 -15.76 -14.74 -13.52
CA ASP A 264 -14.77 -15.81 -13.42
C ASP A 264 -13.48 -15.42 -12.68
N THR A 265 -13.41 -14.21 -12.14
CA THR A 265 -12.25 -13.67 -11.43
C THR A 265 -12.64 -13.26 -10.01
N MET A 266 -11.93 -13.81 -9.02
CA MET A 266 -12.07 -13.40 -7.62
C MET A 266 -11.30 -12.11 -7.39
N LEU A 267 -11.96 -11.08 -6.83
CA LEU A 267 -11.31 -9.85 -6.36
C LEU A 267 -11.27 -9.86 -4.83
N ILE A 268 -10.05 -9.63 -4.26
CA ILE A 268 -9.75 -9.64 -2.83
C ILE A 268 -9.17 -8.28 -2.46
#